data_71677fec2b488ce6d062a5129a9c6246
#
_entry.id   71677fec2b488ce6d062a5129a9c6246
#
_cell.length_a   1.000
_cell.length_b   1.000
_cell.length_c   1.000
_cell.angle_alpha   90.00
_cell.angle_beta   90.00
_cell.angle_gamma   90.00
#
_symmetry.space_group_name_H-M   'P 1'
#
loop_
_entity.id
_entity.type
_entity.pdbx_description
1 polymer ?
#
loop_
_entity_poly.entity_id
_entity_poly.type
_entity_poly.pdbx_seq_one_letter_code
_entity_poly.pdbx_strand_id
1 'polypeptide(L)'
;HSLRRRQRQMCIRDRAEGWEERIPGENIVFDPRTMATAYRSDDYYIPKPDNFDIRVTPTAPGRYELHTRFVRALPPVGTILTFKGVFTQNRHSPAIHATASSGVLVEDVTIHHCGGMGLIAEKADNVTVRRLQVVLRKGSPRMITTTADATHFCNCRGTVLIEECVFENMLDDATNVHGSYVRVTGITAPDQVIARINHPQQAGYEFAGKGDEIDVVDAYTLLSKHTLRVKKS
;
A
#
# COMPACT_ATOMS: atom_id res chain seq x y z
N HIS A 1 -3.65 -9.95 22.84
CA HIS A 1 -5.07 -10.02 23.23
C HIS A 1 -6.01 -9.10 22.48
N SER A 2 -5.54 -7.93 21.95
CA SER A 2 -6.40 -6.98 21.21
C SER A 2 -6.70 -7.41 19.77
N LEU A 3 -5.78 -8.08 19.09
CA LEU A 3 -5.94 -8.54 17.71
C LEU A 3 -7.05 -9.59 17.56
N ARG A 4 -7.18 -10.52 18.50
CA ARG A 4 -8.25 -11.52 18.47
C ARG A 4 -9.65 -10.93 18.69
N ARG A 5 -9.77 -9.86 19.47
CA ARG A 5 -11.07 -9.17 19.67
C ARG A 5 -11.51 -8.40 18.43
N ARG A 6 -10.57 -7.73 17.73
CA ARG A 6 -10.89 -7.01 16.49
C ARG A 6 -11.26 -7.93 15.33
N GLN A 7 -10.54 -9.05 15.17
CA GLN A 7 -10.92 -10.06 14.17
C GLN A 7 -12.30 -10.68 14.46
N ARG A 8 -12.66 -10.92 15.74
CA ARG A 8 -14.00 -11.40 16.10
C ARG A 8 -15.08 -10.37 15.82
N GLN A 9 -14.82 -9.08 16.01
CA GLN A 9 -15.78 -8.02 15.68
C GLN A 9 -16.02 -7.90 14.17
N MET A 10 -15.00 -8.05 13.34
CA MET A 10 -15.19 -8.10 11.89
C MET A 10 -16.01 -9.32 11.45
N CYS A 11 -15.71 -10.52 11.98
CA CYS A 11 -16.48 -11.72 11.67
C CYS A 11 -17.95 -11.68 12.17
N ILE A 12 -18.24 -10.91 13.20
CA ILE A 12 -19.61 -10.76 13.74
C ILE A 12 -20.42 -9.75 12.89
N ARG A 13 -19.78 -8.72 12.33
CA ARG A 13 -20.44 -7.79 11.43
C ARG A 13 -20.86 -8.42 10.10
N ASP A 14 -20.12 -9.40 9.61
CA ASP A 14 -20.44 -10.15 8.39
C ASP A 14 -21.74 -10.99 8.52
N ARG A 15 -22.30 -11.13 9.72
CA ARG A 15 -23.51 -11.91 10.00
C ARG A 15 -24.72 -11.07 10.36
N ALA A 16 -24.58 -9.76 10.47
CA ALA A 16 -25.70 -8.87 10.76
C ALA A 16 -26.55 -8.69 9.48
N GLU A 17 -27.84 -8.99 9.58
CA GLU A 17 -28.81 -8.67 8.55
C GLU A 17 -28.79 -7.16 8.31
N GLY A 18 -28.43 -6.75 7.07
CA GLY A 18 -28.42 -5.36 6.63
C GLY A 18 -27.27 -4.53 7.21
N TRP A 19 -26.08 -4.65 6.63
CA TRP A 19 -25.02 -3.69 6.90
C TRP A 19 -24.99 -2.59 5.84
N GLU A 20 -25.00 -1.36 6.32
CA GLU A 20 -24.62 -0.19 5.52
C GLU A 20 -23.16 0.11 5.81
N GLU A 21 -22.29 -0.14 4.86
CA GLU A 21 -20.89 0.26 5.00
C GLU A 21 -20.55 1.24 3.89
N ARG A 22 -19.94 2.35 4.25
CA ARG A 22 -19.25 3.16 3.27
C ARG A 22 -18.11 2.30 2.74
N ILE A 23 -18.16 1.97 1.46
CA ILE A 23 -17.12 1.26 0.77
C ILE A 23 -16.28 2.30 0.03
N PRO A 24 -15.34 2.98 0.70
CA PRO A 24 -14.49 3.96 0.07
C PRO A 24 -13.32 3.22 -0.58
N GLY A 25 -12.81 3.80 -1.63
CA GLY A 25 -11.51 3.47 -2.12
C GLY A 25 -11.49 2.72 -3.43
N GLU A 26 -10.31 2.30 -3.72
CA GLU A 26 -9.95 1.57 -4.91
C GLU A 26 -10.55 0.17 -4.85
N ASN A 27 -11.02 -0.30 -5.98
CA ASN A 27 -11.47 -1.67 -6.13
C ASN A 27 -10.69 -2.36 -7.24
N ILE A 28 -10.51 -3.66 -7.11
CA ILE A 28 -9.79 -4.49 -8.06
C ILE A 28 -10.69 -5.65 -8.46
N VAL A 29 -10.73 -5.91 -9.76
CA VAL A 29 -11.51 -7.01 -10.33
C VAL A 29 -10.65 -8.26 -10.43
N PHE A 30 -11.18 -9.39 -9.97
CA PHE A 30 -10.54 -10.70 -10.06
C PHE A 30 -11.32 -11.63 -11.00
N ASP A 31 -10.57 -12.45 -11.73
CA ASP A 31 -11.14 -13.55 -12.51
C ASP A 31 -11.37 -14.76 -11.58
N PRO A 32 -12.62 -15.22 -11.40
CA PRO A 32 -12.94 -16.32 -10.49
C PRO A 32 -12.34 -17.67 -10.92
N ARG A 33 -11.92 -17.80 -12.18
CA ARG A 33 -11.30 -19.05 -12.68
C ARG A 33 -9.85 -19.17 -12.28
N THR A 34 -9.13 -18.04 -12.25
CA THR A 34 -7.70 -17.99 -11.93
C THR A 34 -7.44 -17.54 -10.50
N MET A 35 -8.45 -16.89 -9.88
CA MET A 35 -8.34 -16.22 -8.58
C MET A 35 -7.23 -15.17 -8.54
N ALA A 36 -6.89 -14.61 -9.70
CA ALA A 36 -5.94 -13.54 -9.89
C ALA A 36 -6.63 -12.30 -10.45
N THR A 37 -5.95 -11.18 -10.45
CA THR A 37 -6.44 -9.93 -11.05
C THR A 37 -6.85 -10.18 -12.50
N ALA A 38 -8.04 -9.72 -12.86
CA ALA A 38 -8.58 -9.93 -14.19
C ALA A 38 -7.75 -9.18 -15.24
N TYR A 39 -7.44 -9.85 -16.35
CA TYR A 39 -6.67 -9.25 -17.44
C TYR A 39 -7.44 -8.08 -18.07
N ARG A 40 -6.76 -6.96 -18.26
CA ARG A 40 -7.33 -5.71 -18.79
C ARG A 40 -8.53 -5.19 -17.99
N SER A 41 -8.58 -5.46 -16.70
CA SER A 41 -9.55 -4.83 -15.83
C SER A 41 -9.18 -3.36 -15.62
N ASP A 42 -10.15 -2.48 -15.76
CA ASP A 42 -10.02 -1.11 -15.28
C ASP A 42 -10.16 -1.09 -13.75
N ASP A 43 -9.51 -0.12 -13.11
CA ASP A 43 -9.88 0.25 -11.76
C ASP A 43 -11.28 0.87 -11.81
N TYR A 44 -12.26 0.15 -11.30
CA TYR A 44 -13.62 0.66 -11.15
C TYR A 44 -13.64 1.64 -9.98
N TYR A 45 -12.95 2.75 -10.20
CA TYR A 45 -12.67 3.76 -9.21
C TYR A 45 -13.91 4.54 -8.88
N ILE A 46 -14.26 4.57 -7.61
CA ILE A 46 -15.29 5.42 -7.07
C ILE A 46 -14.63 6.72 -6.62
N PRO A 47 -14.75 7.84 -7.37
CA PRO A 47 -14.04 9.05 -7.03
C PRO A 47 -14.67 9.79 -5.86
N LYS A 48 -13.82 10.16 -4.90
CA LYS A 48 -13.99 11.09 -3.76
C LYS A 48 -14.86 10.68 -2.57
N PRO A 49 -14.28 10.84 -1.35
CA PRO A 49 -14.91 10.44 -0.08
C PRO A 49 -16.23 11.11 0.25
N ASP A 50 -16.48 12.30 -0.30
CA ASP A 50 -17.63 13.14 0.12
C ASP A 50 -18.95 12.78 -0.59
N ASN A 51 -18.92 11.87 -1.57
CA ASN A 51 -20.06 11.52 -2.41
C ASN A 51 -20.40 10.02 -2.42
N PHE A 52 -19.91 9.25 -1.45
CA PHE A 52 -20.05 7.80 -1.42
C PHE A 52 -21.24 7.33 -0.61
N ASP A 53 -22.40 7.40 -1.17
CA ASP A 53 -23.51 6.56 -0.72
C ASP A 53 -23.52 5.28 -1.56
N ILE A 54 -22.66 4.30 -1.22
CA ILE A 54 -22.91 2.94 -1.66
C ILE A 54 -23.91 2.34 -0.67
N ARG A 55 -25.12 2.12 -1.16
CA ARG A 55 -26.11 1.38 -0.42
C ARG A 55 -26.00 -0.08 -0.80
N VAL A 56 -25.85 -0.95 0.17
CA VAL A 56 -25.86 -2.39 0.01
C VAL A 56 -27.19 -2.90 0.54
N THR A 57 -28.03 -3.47 -0.34
CA THR A 57 -29.34 -4.00 0.02
C THR A 57 -29.35 -5.51 -0.15
N PRO A 58 -29.63 -6.31 0.87
CA PRO A 58 -29.79 -7.74 0.72
C PRO A 58 -31.03 -8.05 -0.11
N THR A 59 -30.90 -8.89 -1.14
CA THR A 59 -32.00 -9.30 -2.02
C THR A 59 -32.40 -10.76 -1.84
N ALA A 60 -31.46 -11.60 -1.38
CA ALA A 60 -31.68 -13.01 -1.03
C ALA A 60 -30.51 -13.49 -0.16
N PRO A 61 -30.56 -14.68 0.46
CA PRO A 61 -29.41 -15.24 1.17
C PRO A 61 -28.13 -15.24 0.31
N GLY A 62 -27.11 -14.52 0.77
CA GLY A 62 -25.83 -14.35 0.07
C GLY A 62 -25.90 -13.51 -1.20
N ARG A 63 -27.00 -12.79 -1.44
CA ARG A 63 -27.16 -11.88 -2.58
C ARG A 63 -27.44 -10.46 -2.12
N TYR A 64 -26.71 -9.53 -2.71
CA TYR A 64 -26.79 -8.11 -2.38
C TYR A 64 -26.86 -7.29 -3.65
N GLU A 65 -27.58 -6.19 -3.59
CA GLU A 65 -27.61 -5.17 -4.63
C GLU A 65 -26.81 -3.96 -4.16
N LEU A 66 -25.83 -3.53 -4.96
CA LEU A 66 -25.06 -2.34 -4.70
C LEU A 66 -25.61 -1.18 -5.54
N HIS A 67 -26.04 -0.12 -4.87
CA HIS A 67 -26.43 1.13 -5.51
C HIS A 67 -25.34 2.15 -5.32
N THR A 68 -24.84 2.71 -6.42
CA THR A 68 -23.85 3.78 -6.41
C THR A 68 -24.15 4.80 -7.50
N ARG A 69 -23.94 6.08 -7.21
CA ARG A 69 -24.19 7.17 -8.18
C ARG A 69 -23.04 7.42 -9.14
N PHE A 70 -21.84 6.95 -8.83
CA PHE A 70 -20.61 7.34 -9.54
C PHE A 70 -19.72 6.14 -9.85
N VAL A 71 -20.18 5.26 -10.71
CA VAL A 71 -19.33 4.20 -11.25
C VAL A 71 -18.91 4.63 -12.66
N ARG A 72 -17.60 4.70 -12.90
CA ARG A 72 -17.05 5.00 -14.23
C ARG A 72 -17.45 3.92 -15.24
N ALA A 73 -17.45 2.68 -14.80
CA ALA A 73 -17.92 1.53 -15.53
C ALA A 73 -18.39 0.45 -14.54
N LEU A 74 -19.26 -0.43 -14.98
CA LEU A 74 -19.64 -1.61 -14.19
C LEU A 74 -18.68 -2.76 -14.47
N PRO A 75 -18.29 -3.54 -13.45
CA PRO A 75 -17.45 -4.71 -13.66
C PRO A 75 -18.20 -5.73 -14.53
N PRO A 76 -17.50 -6.49 -15.39
CA PRO A 76 -18.12 -7.53 -16.18
C PRO A 76 -18.85 -8.56 -15.30
N VAL A 77 -20.00 -9.01 -15.75
CA VAL A 77 -20.79 -10.03 -15.04
C VAL A 77 -19.96 -11.30 -14.87
N GLY A 78 -19.99 -11.87 -13.67
CA GLY A 78 -19.26 -13.10 -13.31
C GLY A 78 -17.86 -12.86 -12.77
N THR A 79 -17.40 -11.61 -12.68
CA THR A 79 -16.13 -11.27 -12.02
C THR A 79 -16.31 -11.08 -10.51
N ILE A 80 -15.21 -11.12 -9.77
CA ILE A 80 -15.18 -10.82 -8.34
C ILE A 80 -14.65 -9.39 -8.17
N LEU A 81 -15.44 -8.54 -7.52
CA LEU A 81 -15.05 -7.18 -7.20
C LEU A 81 -14.57 -7.13 -5.74
N THR A 82 -13.33 -6.72 -5.54
CA THR A 82 -12.77 -6.52 -4.20
C THR A 82 -12.73 -5.03 -3.87
N PHE A 83 -12.96 -4.69 -2.62
CA PHE A 83 -12.83 -3.32 -2.12
C PHE A 83 -11.64 -3.24 -1.20
N LYS A 84 -10.66 -2.43 -1.56
CA LYS A 84 -9.40 -2.29 -0.84
C LYS A 84 -9.57 -1.58 0.51
N GLY A 85 -10.61 -0.77 0.65
CA GLY A 85 -10.84 0.07 1.83
C GLY A 85 -9.97 1.34 1.84
N VAL A 86 -10.03 2.10 2.91
CA VAL A 86 -9.18 3.29 3.11
C VAL A 86 -7.84 2.91 3.75
N PHE A 87 -6.84 3.77 3.62
CA PHE A 87 -5.49 3.51 4.13
C PHE A 87 -5.43 3.10 5.60
N THR A 88 -6.29 3.64 6.44
CA THR A 88 -6.35 3.27 7.86
C THR A 88 -6.89 1.87 8.09
N GLN A 89 -7.53 1.27 7.10
CA GLN A 89 -8.10 -0.07 7.17
C GLN A 89 -7.25 -1.11 6.44
N ASN A 90 -6.66 -0.74 5.30
CA ASN A 90 -5.97 -1.67 4.42
C ASN A 90 -4.45 -1.73 4.59
N ARG A 91 -3.85 -0.79 5.35
CA ARG A 91 -2.41 -0.76 5.63
C ARG A 91 -2.14 -0.79 7.13
N HIS A 92 -2.84 -1.68 7.82
CA HIS A 92 -2.82 -1.74 9.29
C HIS A 92 -1.45 -2.16 9.84
N SER A 93 -0.85 -3.18 9.27
CA SER A 93 0.46 -3.68 9.70
C SER A 93 1.14 -4.44 8.56
N PRO A 94 2.41 -4.16 8.26
CA PRO A 94 3.20 -5.01 7.40
C PRO A 94 3.47 -6.37 8.08
N ALA A 95 3.82 -7.38 7.28
CA ALA A 95 4.29 -8.63 7.85
C ALA A 95 5.72 -8.50 8.39
N ILE A 96 6.58 -7.78 7.67
CA ILE A 96 7.97 -7.49 8.07
C ILE A 96 8.19 -5.98 7.93
N HIS A 97 8.75 -5.37 8.96
CA HIS A 97 9.16 -3.97 8.95
C HIS A 97 10.61 -3.83 9.39
N ALA A 98 11.46 -3.36 8.47
CA ALA A 98 12.84 -3.02 8.74
C ALA A 98 13.00 -1.49 8.65
N THR A 99 13.45 -0.86 9.72
CA THR A 99 13.69 0.59 9.75
C THR A 99 15.01 0.93 10.36
N ALA A 100 15.69 1.95 9.81
CA ALA A 100 16.97 2.47 10.27
C ALA A 100 18.01 1.35 10.56
N SER A 101 18.05 0.35 9.70
CA SER A 101 18.85 -0.88 9.85
C SER A 101 19.88 -0.98 8.73
N SER A 102 20.95 -1.71 8.95
CA SER A 102 21.98 -1.98 7.95
C SER A 102 22.24 -3.48 7.79
N GLY A 103 22.50 -3.92 6.55
CA GLY A 103 22.75 -5.33 6.26
C GLY A 103 21.53 -6.22 6.49
N VAL A 104 20.34 -5.75 6.11
CA VAL A 104 19.10 -6.50 6.28
C VAL A 104 19.07 -7.66 5.30
N LEU A 105 18.88 -8.87 5.80
CA LEU A 105 18.66 -10.08 4.99
C LEU A 105 17.29 -10.68 5.32
N VAL A 106 16.45 -10.83 4.30
CA VAL A 106 15.20 -11.59 4.34
C VAL A 106 15.34 -12.75 3.36
N GLU A 107 15.46 -13.95 3.88
CA GLU A 107 15.78 -15.14 3.08
C GLU A 107 14.87 -16.31 3.45
N ASP A 108 14.42 -17.05 2.44
CA ASP A 108 13.58 -18.26 2.61
C ASP A 108 12.30 -18.03 3.41
N VAL A 109 11.65 -16.89 3.18
CA VAL A 109 10.42 -16.51 3.90
C VAL A 109 9.21 -16.66 2.98
N THR A 110 8.11 -17.16 3.54
CA THR A 110 6.83 -17.20 2.84
C THR A 110 5.78 -16.39 3.62
N ILE A 111 5.16 -15.43 2.95
CA ILE A 111 4.05 -14.62 3.47
C ILE A 111 2.79 -15.01 2.70
N HIS A 112 1.83 -15.60 3.40
CA HIS A 112 0.56 -15.99 2.79
C HIS A 112 -0.50 -14.91 2.90
N HIS A 113 -0.41 -14.07 3.91
CA HIS A 113 -1.36 -12.97 4.12
C HIS A 113 -0.88 -11.98 5.16
N CYS A 114 -1.11 -10.69 4.89
CA CYS A 114 -1.00 -9.63 5.89
C CYS A 114 -1.96 -8.47 5.58
N GLY A 115 -2.23 -7.66 6.60
CA GLY A 115 -3.11 -6.49 6.49
C GLY A 115 -2.36 -5.20 6.15
N GLY A 116 -1.38 -5.27 5.30
CA GLY A 116 -0.55 -4.16 4.85
C GLY A 116 0.41 -4.62 3.77
N MET A 117 1.64 -4.11 3.79
CA MET A 117 2.73 -4.53 2.92
C MET A 117 3.33 -5.86 3.42
N GLY A 118 3.81 -6.70 2.51
CA GLY A 118 4.52 -7.92 2.90
C GLY A 118 5.83 -7.60 3.60
N LEU A 119 6.70 -6.85 2.96
CA LEU A 119 7.91 -6.29 3.53
C LEU A 119 7.93 -4.78 3.28
N ILE A 120 8.19 -4.00 4.31
CA ILE A 120 8.58 -2.59 4.16
C ILE A 120 9.96 -2.36 4.78
N ALA A 121 10.87 -1.76 4.02
CA ALA A 121 12.16 -1.29 4.47
C ALA A 121 12.23 0.23 4.32
N GLU A 122 12.52 0.92 5.44
CA GLU A 122 12.59 2.38 5.49
C GLU A 122 13.93 2.81 6.07
N LYS A 123 14.67 3.69 5.36
CA LYS A 123 16.00 4.15 5.79
C LYS A 123 16.93 2.98 6.14
N ALA A 124 16.86 1.90 5.40
CA ALA A 124 17.72 0.75 5.58
C ALA A 124 18.86 0.78 4.57
N ASP A 125 20.05 0.38 5.00
CA ASP A 125 21.24 0.32 4.16
C ASP A 125 21.54 -1.13 3.78
N ASN A 126 21.74 -1.41 2.49
CA ASN A 126 22.06 -2.75 1.98
C ASN A 126 21.03 -3.81 2.40
N VAL A 127 19.93 -3.85 1.69
CA VAL A 127 18.81 -4.79 1.92
C VAL A 127 18.87 -5.90 0.87
N THR A 128 18.93 -7.14 1.32
CA THR A 128 18.85 -8.31 0.47
C THR A 128 17.57 -9.08 0.76
N VAL A 129 16.78 -9.32 -0.28
CA VAL A 129 15.57 -10.15 -0.24
C VAL A 129 15.77 -11.31 -1.20
N ARG A 130 15.88 -12.51 -0.67
CA ARG A 130 16.16 -13.70 -1.44
C ARG A 130 15.13 -14.79 -1.16
N ARG A 131 14.56 -15.36 -2.21
CA ARG A 131 13.55 -16.42 -2.11
C ARG A 131 12.38 -16.09 -1.18
N LEU A 132 12.02 -14.78 -1.13
CA LEU A 132 10.78 -14.35 -0.49
C LEU A 132 9.61 -14.71 -1.40
N GLN A 133 8.66 -15.41 -0.85
CA GLN A 133 7.40 -15.74 -1.52
C GLN A 133 6.24 -15.03 -0.84
N VAL A 134 5.59 -14.14 -1.57
CA VAL A 134 4.31 -13.54 -1.16
C VAL A 134 3.25 -14.19 -2.03
N VAL A 135 2.71 -15.31 -1.57
CA VAL A 135 1.87 -16.21 -2.36
C VAL A 135 0.70 -16.74 -1.55
N LEU A 136 -0.39 -17.06 -2.21
CA LEU A 136 -1.53 -17.70 -1.56
C LEU A 136 -1.15 -19.06 -0.99
N ARG A 137 -1.69 -19.40 0.18
CA ARG A 137 -1.55 -20.76 0.72
C ARG A 137 -2.32 -21.73 -0.18
N LYS A 138 -1.67 -22.77 -0.63
CA LYS A 138 -2.32 -23.82 -1.43
C LYS A 138 -3.57 -24.38 -0.73
N GLY A 139 -4.68 -24.44 -1.46
CA GLY A 139 -5.97 -24.88 -0.93
C GLY A 139 -6.70 -23.86 -0.04
N SER A 140 -6.17 -22.65 0.10
CA SER A 140 -6.88 -21.57 0.79
C SER A 140 -7.97 -20.97 -0.11
N PRO A 141 -9.12 -20.57 0.45
CA PRO A 141 -10.13 -19.83 -0.29
C PRO A 141 -9.78 -18.33 -0.45
N ARG A 142 -8.62 -17.88 0.05
CA ARG A 142 -8.19 -16.49 -0.08
C ARG A 142 -7.77 -16.16 -1.50
N MET A 143 -8.08 -14.94 -1.94
CA MET A 143 -7.66 -14.39 -3.22
C MET A 143 -6.52 -13.38 -3.08
N ILE A 144 -6.28 -12.88 -1.86
CA ILE A 144 -5.40 -11.74 -1.60
C ILE A 144 -4.30 -12.17 -0.63
N THR A 145 -3.06 -11.85 -0.95
CA THR A 145 -1.89 -12.04 -0.10
C THR A 145 -1.66 -10.83 0.80
N THR A 146 -1.48 -9.66 0.21
CA THR A 146 -1.26 -8.41 0.93
C THR A 146 -2.29 -7.36 0.51
N THR A 147 -2.70 -6.50 1.43
CA THR A 147 -3.64 -5.42 1.13
C THR A 147 -2.95 -4.18 0.55
N ALA A 148 -1.64 -4.18 0.50
CA ALA A 148 -0.77 -3.21 -0.15
C ALA A 148 0.35 -3.95 -0.90
N ASP A 149 1.51 -3.34 -1.09
CA ASP A 149 2.63 -3.89 -1.87
C ASP A 149 3.14 -5.22 -1.29
N ALA A 150 3.65 -6.10 -2.14
CA ALA A 150 4.38 -7.27 -1.63
C ALA A 150 5.71 -6.84 -0.99
N THR A 151 6.46 -5.92 -1.63
CA THR A 151 7.67 -5.33 -1.05
C THR A 151 7.74 -3.82 -1.31
N HIS A 152 8.23 -3.06 -0.34
CA HIS A 152 8.31 -1.61 -0.41
C HIS A 152 9.61 -1.11 0.22
N PHE A 153 10.39 -0.32 -0.53
CA PHE A 153 11.67 0.22 -0.10
C PHE A 153 11.64 1.74 -0.20
N CYS A 154 11.66 2.41 0.94
CA CYS A 154 11.59 3.86 1.03
C CYS A 154 12.89 4.43 1.62
N ASN A 155 13.55 5.32 0.89
CA ASN A 155 14.82 5.95 1.29
C ASN A 155 15.89 4.95 1.75
N CYS A 156 15.94 3.79 1.13
CA CYS A 156 17.03 2.84 1.34
C CYS A 156 18.31 3.33 0.66
N ARG A 157 19.46 2.92 1.18
CA ARG A 157 20.78 3.28 0.70
C ARG A 157 21.59 2.05 0.33
N GLY A 158 22.68 2.27 -0.39
CA GLY A 158 23.53 1.19 -0.87
C GLY A 158 22.78 0.31 -1.86
N THR A 159 22.82 -0.99 -1.65
CA THR A 159 22.21 -1.96 -2.55
C THR A 159 20.86 -2.45 -2.02
N VAL A 160 19.84 -2.42 -2.86
CA VAL A 160 18.59 -3.18 -2.67
C VAL A 160 18.63 -4.33 -3.67
N LEU A 161 18.81 -5.55 -3.19
CA LEU A 161 18.86 -6.76 -3.99
C LEU A 161 17.60 -7.58 -3.76
N ILE A 162 16.90 -7.90 -4.85
CA ILE A 162 15.72 -8.79 -4.85
C ILE A 162 16.00 -9.89 -5.84
N GLU A 163 16.09 -11.13 -5.36
CA GLU A 163 16.42 -12.27 -6.21
C GLU A 163 15.61 -13.52 -5.87
N GLU A 164 15.25 -14.28 -6.88
CA GLU A 164 14.51 -15.54 -6.77
C GLU A 164 13.18 -15.42 -5.99
N CYS A 165 12.55 -14.25 -6.02
CA CYS A 165 11.31 -13.96 -5.30
C CYS A 165 10.07 -14.22 -6.16
N VAL A 166 8.95 -14.52 -5.50
CA VAL A 166 7.64 -14.69 -6.16
C VAL A 166 6.61 -13.84 -5.42
N PHE A 167 5.93 -12.95 -6.17
CA PHE A 167 4.90 -12.06 -5.63
C PHE A 167 3.61 -12.21 -6.42
N GLU A 168 2.54 -12.61 -5.74
CA GLU A 168 1.24 -12.89 -6.34
C GLU A 168 0.10 -12.32 -5.51
N ASN A 169 -0.96 -11.89 -6.17
CA ASN A 169 -2.26 -11.55 -5.57
C ASN A 169 -2.23 -10.44 -4.50
N MET A 170 -1.26 -9.51 -4.57
CA MET A 170 -1.30 -8.28 -3.78
C MET A 170 -2.32 -7.29 -4.36
N LEU A 171 -2.82 -6.38 -3.53
CA LEU A 171 -3.74 -5.32 -3.95
C LEU A 171 -3.03 -4.00 -4.30
N ASP A 172 -1.71 -4.04 -4.44
CA ASP A 172 -0.88 -2.91 -4.87
C ASP A 172 0.35 -3.44 -5.63
N ASP A 173 1.48 -2.74 -5.60
CA ASP A 173 2.67 -3.09 -6.36
C ASP A 173 3.32 -4.41 -5.90
N ALA A 174 3.91 -5.14 -6.84
CA ALA A 174 4.78 -6.28 -6.51
C ALA A 174 6.02 -5.79 -5.77
N THR A 175 6.60 -4.69 -6.24
CA THR A 175 7.75 -4.02 -5.63
C THR A 175 7.67 -2.53 -5.91
N ASN A 176 7.87 -1.73 -4.86
CA ASN A 176 8.00 -0.29 -4.97
C ASN A 176 9.32 0.15 -4.34
N VAL A 177 10.14 0.89 -5.09
CA VAL A 177 11.43 1.43 -4.62
C VAL A 177 11.46 2.92 -4.91
N HIS A 178 11.52 3.73 -3.87
CA HIS A 178 11.50 5.17 -4.05
C HIS A 178 12.24 5.93 -2.93
N GLY A 179 12.64 7.18 -3.26
CA GLY A 179 13.04 8.18 -2.30
C GLY A 179 11.84 8.97 -1.76
N SER A 180 12.12 9.96 -0.94
CA SER A 180 11.11 10.91 -0.46
C SER A 180 11.38 12.28 -1.02
N TYR A 181 10.31 13.01 -1.30
CA TYR A 181 10.37 14.40 -1.72
C TYR A 181 9.77 15.32 -0.65
N VAL A 182 10.42 16.42 -0.42
CA VAL A 182 9.90 17.50 0.42
C VAL A 182 9.74 18.76 -0.44
N ARG A 183 8.78 19.57 -0.10
CA ARG A 183 8.59 20.87 -0.75
C ARG A 183 9.23 21.95 0.10
N VAL A 184 10.12 22.73 -0.48
CA VAL A 184 10.64 23.95 0.14
C VAL A 184 9.49 24.96 0.21
N THR A 185 9.16 25.39 1.42
CA THR A 185 8.07 26.36 1.68
C THR A 185 8.58 27.73 2.13
N GLY A 186 9.85 27.83 2.48
CA GLY A 186 10.47 29.08 2.88
C GLY A 186 12.00 29.00 2.92
N ILE A 187 12.65 30.14 2.78
CA ILE A 187 14.10 30.32 2.95
C ILE A 187 14.25 31.29 4.14
N THR A 188 14.91 30.86 5.21
CA THR A 188 15.11 31.66 6.43
C THR A 188 16.48 32.29 6.51
N ALA A 189 17.46 31.70 5.83
CA ALA A 189 18.82 32.21 5.70
C ALA A 189 19.45 31.67 4.41
N PRO A 190 20.62 32.16 3.94
CA PRO A 190 21.27 31.68 2.74
C PRO A 190 21.55 30.17 2.71
N ASP A 191 21.64 29.54 3.87
CA ASP A 191 21.88 28.10 4.04
C ASP A 191 20.80 27.39 4.84
N GLN A 192 19.61 28.00 5.00
CA GLN A 192 18.51 27.44 5.77
C GLN A 192 17.19 27.51 5.00
N VAL A 193 16.53 26.39 4.91
CA VAL A 193 15.22 26.27 4.29
C VAL A 193 14.21 25.61 5.24
N ILE A 194 12.97 25.99 5.10
CA ILE A 194 11.83 25.28 5.67
C ILE A 194 11.29 24.36 4.60
N ALA A 195 11.22 23.08 4.90
CA ALA A 195 10.66 22.08 3.99
C ALA A 195 9.50 21.34 4.63
N ARG A 196 8.55 20.90 3.80
CA ARG A 196 7.36 20.17 4.24
C ARG A 196 7.27 18.85 3.49
N ILE A 197 7.01 17.78 4.23
CA ILE A 197 6.59 16.49 3.65
C ILE A 197 5.14 16.64 3.20
N ASN A 198 4.87 16.40 1.93
CA ASN A 198 3.51 16.54 1.38
C ASN A 198 2.71 15.24 1.38
N HIS A 199 3.38 14.10 1.46
CA HIS A 199 2.72 12.81 1.42
C HIS A 199 2.17 12.45 2.81
N PRO A 200 0.86 12.27 3.00
CA PRO A 200 0.26 12.07 4.32
C PRO A 200 0.73 10.79 5.02
N GLN A 201 1.11 9.75 4.28
CA GLN A 201 1.64 8.51 4.83
C GLN A 201 3.08 8.63 5.33
N GLN A 202 3.78 9.70 4.97
CA GLN A 202 5.14 10.00 5.43
C GLN A 202 5.15 11.05 6.54
N ALA A 203 4.01 11.39 7.12
CA ALA A 203 3.92 12.34 8.21
C ALA A 203 4.74 11.84 9.42
N GLY A 204 5.63 12.70 9.94
CA GLY A 204 6.55 12.34 11.02
C GLY A 204 7.83 11.62 10.56
N TYR A 205 7.99 11.41 9.26
CA TYR A 205 9.19 10.80 8.71
C TYR A 205 10.34 11.82 8.69
N GLU A 206 11.49 11.41 9.19
CA GLU A 206 12.70 12.23 9.11
C GLU A 206 13.29 12.14 7.70
N PHE A 207 13.23 13.24 6.95
CA PHE A 207 13.61 13.27 5.53
C PHE A 207 15.12 13.10 5.33
N ALA A 208 15.92 13.87 6.06
CA ALA A 208 17.37 13.86 5.92
C ALA A 208 18.07 14.20 7.24
N GLY A 209 19.21 13.57 7.48
CA GLY A 209 20.07 13.82 8.62
C GLY A 209 21.35 14.57 8.25
N LYS A 210 22.13 14.97 9.26
CA LYS A 210 23.43 15.60 9.05
C LYS A 210 24.35 14.72 8.18
N GLY A 211 24.90 15.30 7.13
CA GLY A 211 25.82 14.63 6.22
C GLY A 211 25.14 14.02 5.00
N ASP A 212 23.84 13.95 4.98
CA ASP A 212 23.09 13.45 3.81
C ASP A 212 23.23 14.38 2.61
N GLU A 213 23.25 13.82 1.43
CA GLU A 213 23.15 14.55 0.19
C GLU A 213 21.69 14.62 -0.25
N ILE A 214 21.25 15.80 -0.63
CA ILE A 214 19.91 16.07 -1.13
C ILE A 214 20.00 16.81 -2.45
N ASP A 215 19.13 16.46 -3.38
CA ASP A 215 19.00 17.18 -4.64
C ASP A 215 17.86 18.19 -4.56
N VAL A 216 18.18 19.41 -4.98
CA VAL A 216 17.18 20.44 -5.27
C VAL A 216 16.73 20.23 -6.69
N VAL A 217 15.50 19.80 -6.88
CA VAL A 217 14.93 19.48 -8.18
C VAL A 217 13.90 20.52 -8.62
N ASP A 218 13.76 20.68 -9.92
CA ASP A 218 12.67 21.45 -10.48
C ASP A 218 11.35 20.71 -10.26
N ALA A 219 10.34 21.41 -9.74
CA ALA A 219 9.06 20.79 -9.37
C ALA A 219 8.24 20.23 -10.54
N TYR A 220 8.51 20.66 -11.75
CA TYR A 220 7.78 20.22 -12.95
C TYR A 220 8.52 19.16 -13.76
N THR A 221 9.85 19.32 -13.86
CA THR A 221 10.67 18.44 -14.68
C THR A 221 11.36 17.34 -13.88
N LEU A 222 11.44 17.50 -12.56
CA LEU A 222 12.19 16.67 -11.61
C LEU A 222 13.71 16.60 -11.92
N LEU A 223 14.20 17.49 -12.75
CA LEU A 223 15.64 17.56 -13.04
C LEU A 223 16.37 18.21 -11.88
N SER A 224 17.48 17.60 -11.47
CA SER A 224 18.34 18.16 -10.42
C SER A 224 18.96 19.47 -10.89
N LYS A 225 18.87 20.49 -10.05
CA LYS A 225 19.51 21.80 -10.23
C LYS A 225 20.80 21.92 -9.42
N HIS A 226 20.78 21.37 -8.24
CA HIS A 226 21.89 21.42 -7.30
C HIS A 226 21.84 20.21 -6.36
N THR A 227 23.01 19.69 -6.03
CA THR A 227 23.19 18.72 -4.93
C THR A 227 23.77 19.45 -3.73
N LEU A 228 23.14 19.32 -2.59
CA LEU A 228 23.53 19.98 -1.35
C LEU A 228 23.79 18.94 -0.27
N ARG A 229 24.66 19.27 0.68
CA ARG A 229 24.92 18.44 1.85
C ARG A 229 24.28 19.05 3.10
N VAL A 230 23.49 18.26 3.82
CA VAL A 230 22.80 18.69 5.03
C VAL A 230 23.81 18.93 6.16
N LYS A 231 23.85 20.14 6.69
CA LYS A 231 24.69 20.51 7.85
C LYS A 231 24.01 20.14 9.16
N LYS A 232 22.69 20.34 9.23
CA LYS A 232 21.84 20.07 10.38
C LYS A 232 20.39 19.95 9.89
N SER A 233 19.64 19.02 10.42
CA SER A 233 18.19 18.88 10.25
C SER A 233 17.46 19.38 11.49
#